data_b3a3df1476fa3d51b529553cfcc21504
#
_entry.id   b3a3df1476fa3d51b529553cfcc21504
#
_cell.length_a   1.000
_cell.length_b   1.000
_cell.length_c   1.000
_cell.angle_alpha   90.00
_cell.angle_beta   90.00
_cell.angle_gamma   90.00
#
_symmetry.space_group_name_H-M   'P 1'
#
loop_
_entity.id
_entity.type
_entity.pdbx_description
1 polymer ?
#
loop_
_entity_poly.entity_id
_entity_poly.type
_entity_poly.pdbx_seq_one_letter_code
_entity_poly.pdbx_strand_id
1 'polypeptide(L)'
;MHPVSERDIVIIGGGIAGLVAADRLRNHDVVVLEADARAGGRVLSHQRGDLALSLGAHMFPAPDSVIGRLCERFGLETMPIGGSMLNVFLGGRLVRDVRPELMPVRLPLSPAGRIALARAGLRLKLDADRYMRLIRPRRGDTESDIRLRALRHGGDETFAEFLGPLPADAEAVFRAVANRSIADPDEIAQTSMAALFGHVWDTGDLGRNLRGGSGLLPEALAASLGDRLVLEAPVRSVRLAADGVIVRHGQGSSEDEVHAGAAIVAIPAPQILGIAPELPVRTRAALRSIRYGPMVVLSIHTSETERMPWDDLYSILTPDMRFNMLFNHANFIQTAGLPKQGSVIMVYGGGGRARALWDVPDEQVEARFLDDLDRIYPQVRPLIAETAVRKWPFAGPFAAPGRWRAQRTIEAGVDGRLFFAGDWVSEFVSMETAARSAVDAAAQAEASLGAGVSAGVGLPKS
;
A
#
# COMPACT_ATOMS: atom_id res chain seq x y z
N MET A 1 6.58 31.80 -24.86
CA MET A 1 7.60 30.89 -24.35
C MET A 1 7.18 30.54 -22.95
N HIS A 2 6.97 29.26 -22.67
CA HIS A 2 6.68 28.80 -21.32
C HIS A 2 7.96 28.94 -20.47
N PRO A 3 7.87 29.26 -19.17
CA PRO A 3 9.03 29.34 -18.31
C PRO A 3 9.67 27.96 -18.20
N VAL A 4 10.96 27.85 -18.50
CA VAL A 4 11.75 26.64 -18.28
C VAL A 4 12.45 26.81 -16.94
N SER A 5 12.20 25.87 -16.00
CA SER A 5 12.92 25.83 -14.72
C SER A 5 13.96 24.70 -14.75
N GLU A 6 15.18 25.02 -14.29
CA GLU A 6 16.23 24.02 -14.11
C GLU A 6 16.22 23.51 -12.66
N ARG A 7 16.43 22.21 -12.48
CA ARG A 7 16.48 21.52 -11.18
C ARG A 7 17.57 20.44 -11.19
N ASP A 8 18.06 20.07 -10.01
CA ASP A 8 18.89 18.88 -9.90
C ASP A 8 18.04 17.62 -10.15
N ILE A 9 16.89 17.54 -9.46
CA ILE A 9 16.01 16.36 -9.53
C ILE A 9 14.55 16.80 -9.56
N VAL A 10 13.76 16.20 -10.44
CA VAL A 10 12.31 16.30 -10.44
C VAL A 10 11.67 14.99 -9.92
N ILE A 11 10.72 15.12 -9.00
CA ILE A 11 9.97 13.98 -8.44
C ILE A 11 8.54 14.07 -8.93
N ILE A 12 8.04 12.99 -9.53
CA ILE A 12 6.69 12.90 -10.09
C ILE A 12 5.82 12.08 -9.18
N GLY A 13 4.85 12.76 -8.53
CA GLY A 13 3.92 12.22 -7.55
C GLY A 13 4.26 12.58 -6.11
N GLY A 14 3.34 13.25 -5.43
CA GLY A 14 3.39 13.66 -4.02
C GLY A 14 2.80 12.63 -3.05
N GLY A 15 2.79 11.33 -3.42
CA GLY A 15 2.48 10.24 -2.51
C GLY A 15 3.61 10.01 -1.50
N ILE A 16 3.42 9.08 -0.55
CA ILE A 16 4.43 8.83 0.52
C ILE A 16 5.83 8.53 -0.04
N ALA A 17 5.93 7.82 -1.17
CA ALA A 17 7.22 7.55 -1.80
C ALA A 17 7.89 8.84 -2.32
N GLY A 18 7.16 9.69 -3.06
CA GLY A 18 7.70 10.95 -3.57
C GLY A 18 8.09 11.92 -2.47
N LEU A 19 7.27 12.04 -1.43
CA LEU A 19 7.56 12.88 -0.27
C LEU A 19 8.81 12.41 0.50
N VAL A 20 8.98 11.09 0.69
CA VAL A 20 10.17 10.52 1.33
C VAL A 20 11.42 10.71 0.46
N ALA A 21 11.31 10.55 -0.87
CA ALA A 21 12.42 10.82 -1.78
C ALA A 21 12.86 12.29 -1.71
N ALA A 22 11.90 13.22 -1.72
CA ALA A 22 12.18 14.65 -1.60
C ALA A 22 12.83 15.01 -0.25
N ASP A 23 12.33 14.44 0.84
CA ASP A 23 12.93 14.63 2.16
C ASP A 23 14.37 14.11 2.24
N ARG A 24 14.64 12.97 1.59
CA ARG A 24 16.00 12.41 1.52
C ARG A 24 16.96 13.30 0.72
N LEU A 25 16.43 13.98 -0.30
CA LEU A 25 17.16 14.85 -1.22
C LEU A 25 17.10 16.35 -0.84
N ARG A 26 16.81 16.65 0.43
CA ARG A 26 16.63 18.04 0.91
C ARG A 26 17.82 18.99 0.66
N ASN A 27 19.02 18.44 0.43
CA ASN A 27 20.25 19.20 0.16
C ASN A 27 20.46 19.50 -1.33
N HIS A 28 19.55 19.03 -2.20
CA HIS A 28 19.54 19.24 -3.65
C HIS A 28 18.41 20.19 -4.03
N ASP A 29 18.53 20.81 -5.22
CA ASP A 29 17.43 21.57 -5.80
C ASP A 29 16.40 20.61 -6.41
N VAL A 30 15.35 20.34 -5.62
CA VAL A 30 14.32 19.35 -5.93
C VAL A 30 12.96 20.01 -6.05
N VAL A 31 12.18 19.59 -7.06
CA VAL A 31 10.75 19.90 -7.15
C VAL A 31 9.93 18.60 -7.16
N VAL A 32 8.82 18.59 -6.42
CA VAL A 32 7.82 17.51 -6.41
C VAL A 32 6.58 18.01 -7.15
N LEU A 33 6.16 17.29 -8.19
CA LEU A 33 4.95 17.61 -8.97
C LEU A 33 3.85 16.61 -8.61
N GLU A 34 2.78 17.11 -7.98
CA GLU A 34 1.61 16.33 -7.59
C GLU A 34 0.39 16.77 -8.40
N ALA A 35 -0.36 15.81 -8.93
CA ALA A 35 -1.52 16.08 -9.77
C ALA A 35 -2.76 16.54 -8.98
N ASP A 36 -2.91 16.05 -7.75
CA ASP A 36 -4.05 16.36 -6.89
C ASP A 36 -3.83 17.69 -6.13
N ALA A 37 -4.92 18.24 -5.57
CA ALA A 37 -4.89 19.41 -4.68
C ALA A 37 -4.32 19.10 -3.28
N ARG A 38 -3.92 17.84 -3.01
CA ARG A 38 -3.32 17.41 -1.76
C ARG A 38 -2.18 16.42 -1.99
N ALA A 39 -1.21 16.43 -1.12
CA ALA A 39 -0.19 15.38 -1.03
C ALA A 39 -0.68 14.14 -0.26
N GLY A 40 0.12 13.08 -0.26
CA GLY A 40 -0.08 11.85 0.50
C GLY A 40 -0.60 10.67 -0.32
N GLY A 41 -1.17 10.92 -1.51
CA GLY A 41 -1.67 9.86 -2.38
C GLY A 41 -2.66 8.94 -1.66
N ARG A 42 -2.31 7.65 -1.53
CA ARG A 42 -3.14 6.61 -0.89
C ARG A 42 -3.09 6.59 0.64
N VAL A 43 -2.28 7.41 1.28
CA VAL A 43 -2.32 7.66 2.72
C VAL A 43 -3.29 8.81 2.94
N LEU A 44 -4.50 8.48 3.39
CA LEU A 44 -5.59 9.44 3.54
C LEU A 44 -6.40 9.13 4.79
N SER A 45 -6.53 10.13 5.65
CA SER A 45 -7.47 10.13 6.76
C SER A 45 -7.96 11.55 7.05
N HIS A 46 -9.13 11.68 7.65
CA HIS A 46 -9.68 12.95 8.11
C HIS A 46 -9.68 12.95 9.64
N GLN A 47 -8.87 13.80 10.26
CA GLN A 47 -8.69 13.85 11.70
C GLN A 47 -9.99 14.22 12.44
N ARG A 48 -10.23 13.56 13.58
CA ARG A 48 -11.34 13.81 14.52
C ARG A 48 -10.78 13.69 15.95
N GLY A 49 -10.12 14.73 16.42
CA GLY A 49 -9.39 14.68 17.69
C GLY A 49 -8.25 13.65 17.66
N ASP A 50 -8.28 12.70 18.58
CA ASP A 50 -7.31 11.60 18.66
C ASP A 50 -7.56 10.50 17.62
N LEU A 51 -8.74 10.49 17.01
CA LEU A 51 -9.19 9.54 15.98
C LEU A 51 -9.14 10.17 14.60
N ALA A 52 -9.37 9.35 13.57
CA ALA A 52 -9.54 9.83 12.20
C ALA A 52 -10.38 8.86 11.36
N LEU A 53 -11.25 9.40 10.51
CA LEU A 53 -11.85 8.64 9.41
C LEU A 53 -10.74 8.17 8.48
N SER A 54 -10.46 6.89 8.49
CA SER A 54 -9.38 6.26 7.74
C SER A 54 -9.91 5.79 6.38
N LEU A 55 -9.34 6.32 5.31
CA LEU A 55 -9.80 6.08 3.94
C LEU A 55 -8.74 5.44 3.04
N GLY A 56 -7.56 5.16 3.58
CA GLY A 56 -6.42 4.60 2.86
C GLY A 56 -5.51 3.76 3.74
N ALA A 57 -4.21 3.79 3.46
CA ALA A 57 -3.20 3.10 4.24
C ALA A 57 -3.15 3.65 5.68
N HIS A 58 -3.19 2.75 6.66
CA HIS A 58 -3.39 3.12 8.07
C HIS A 58 -2.50 2.36 9.06
N MET A 59 -1.85 1.26 8.63
CA MET A 59 -0.94 0.50 9.49
C MET A 59 0.48 1.02 9.36
N PHE A 60 1.07 1.42 10.48
CA PHE A 60 2.43 1.91 10.58
C PHE A 60 3.38 0.79 11.02
N PRO A 61 4.62 0.76 10.48
CA PRO A 61 5.62 -0.21 10.86
C PRO A 61 6.26 0.11 12.22
N ALA A 62 7.23 -0.71 12.63
CA ALA A 62 8.00 -0.52 13.84
C ALA A 62 8.74 0.83 13.88
N PRO A 63 9.05 1.36 15.08
CA PRO A 63 9.70 2.68 15.24
C PRO A 63 11.07 2.82 14.55
N ASP A 64 11.82 1.73 14.42
CA ASP A 64 13.14 1.69 13.78
C ASP A 64 13.11 1.62 12.26
N SER A 65 11.92 1.56 11.66
CA SER A 65 11.70 1.63 10.21
C SER A 65 11.92 3.04 9.64
N VAL A 66 11.93 3.17 8.31
CA VAL A 66 12.00 4.50 7.65
C VAL A 66 10.81 5.36 8.06
N ILE A 67 9.60 4.81 7.96
CA ILE A 67 8.36 5.51 8.35
C ILE A 67 8.33 5.81 9.84
N GLY A 68 8.76 4.87 10.70
CA GLY A 68 8.80 5.07 12.15
C GLY A 68 9.71 6.23 12.55
N ARG A 69 10.93 6.30 12.00
CA ARG A 69 11.86 7.41 12.22
C ARG A 69 11.32 8.76 11.71
N LEU A 70 10.55 8.75 10.63
CA LEU A 70 9.88 9.98 10.15
C LEU A 70 8.80 10.42 11.13
N CYS A 71 7.99 9.51 11.64
CA CYS A 71 6.99 9.83 12.68
C CYS A 71 7.67 10.43 13.91
N GLU A 72 8.75 9.84 14.42
CA GLU A 72 9.52 10.36 15.55
C GLU A 72 10.05 11.77 15.27
N ARG A 73 10.68 11.99 14.11
CA ARG A 73 11.23 13.29 13.71
C ARG A 73 10.18 14.41 13.67
N PHE A 74 8.96 14.08 13.23
CA PHE A 74 7.85 15.05 13.17
C PHE A 74 7.02 15.10 14.46
N GLY A 75 7.41 14.41 15.53
CA GLY A 75 6.67 14.37 16.79
C GLY A 75 5.30 13.70 16.68
N LEU A 76 5.12 12.80 15.74
CA LEU A 76 3.86 12.08 15.51
C LEU A 76 3.81 10.81 16.37
N GLU A 77 2.77 10.72 17.21
CA GLU A 77 2.63 9.62 18.17
C GLU A 77 2.05 8.37 17.51
N THR A 78 2.87 7.32 17.40
CA THR A 78 2.41 6.01 16.95
C THR A 78 2.06 5.12 18.12
N MET A 79 0.87 4.52 18.09
CA MET A 79 0.31 3.69 19.15
C MET A 79 0.31 2.22 18.74
N PRO A 80 0.76 1.28 19.59
CA PRO A 80 0.65 -0.14 19.29
C PRO A 80 -0.80 -0.55 19.02
N ILE A 81 -1.00 -1.40 18.03
CA ILE A 81 -2.30 -1.99 17.78
C ILE A 81 -2.60 -2.96 18.93
N GLY A 82 -3.69 -2.69 19.65
CA GLY A 82 -4.19 -3.56 20.70
C GLY A 82 -5.25 -4.54 20.17
N GLY A 83 -5.75 -5.41 21.09
CA GLY A 83 -6.83 -6.33 20.79
C GLY A 83 -6.46 -7.47 19.83
N SER A 84 -7.50 -8.15 19.35
CA SER A 84 -7.34 -9.33 18.50
C SER A 84 -7.38 -8.97 17.01
N MET A 85 -6.45 -9.54 16.23
CA MET A 85 -6.43 -9.42 14.78
C MET A 85 -7.05 -10.61 14.05
N LEU A 86 -7.14 -11.76 14.68
CA LEU A 86 -7.55 -13.02 14.06
C LEU A 86 -9.00 -13.34 14.38
N ASN A 87 -9.92 -12.53 13.88
CA ASN A 87 -11.36 -12.75 14.04
C ASN A 87 -11.99 -12.99 12.67
N VAL A 88 -12.99 -13.86 12.62
CA VAL A 88 -13.72 -14.20 11.39
C VAL A 88 -15.21 -14.14 11.66
N PHE A 89 -15.95 -13.39 10.86
CA PHE A 89 -17.39 -13.44 10.82
C PHE A 89 -17.84 -14.24 9.59
N LEU A 90 -18.48 -15.37 9.83
CA LEU A 90 -18.93 -16.28 8.76
C LEU A 90 -20.22 -16.98 9.20
N GLY A 91 -21.20 -17.08 8.30
CA GLY A 91 -22.46 -17.78 8.56
C GLY A 91 -23.22 -17.23 9.78
N GLY A 92 -23.21 -15.91 10.00
CA GLY A 92 -23.86 -15.25 11.12
C GLY A 92 -23.15 -15.41 12.48
N ARG A 93 -21.92 -15.94 12.53
CA ARG A 93 -21.16 -16.17 13.76
C ARG A 93 -19.83 -15.43 13.76
N LEU A 94 -19.58 -14.65 14.81
CA LEU A 94 -18.26 -14.07 15.07
C LEU A 94 -17.41 -15.06 15.88
N VAL A 95 -16.36 -15.58 15.25
CA VAL A 95 -15.34 -16.43 15.89
C VAL A 95 -14.15 -15.55 16.22
N ARG A 96 -13.89 -15.37 17.52
CA ARG A 96 -12.82 -14.50 18.04
C ARG A 96 -11.54 -15.31 18.28
N ASP A 97 -10.39 -14.65 18.17
CA ASP A 97 -9.06 -15.17 18.49
C ASP A 97 -8.80 -16.56 17.88
N VAL A 98 -9.17 -16.71 16.61
CA VAL A 98 -9.05 -18.00 15.96
C VAL A 98 -7.66 -18.12 15.32
N ARG A 99 -6.79 -18.92 15.94
CA ARG A 99 -5.52 -19.29 15.30
C ARG A 99 -5.79 -19.98 13.96
N PRO A 100 -4.98 -19.72 12.93
CA PRO A 100 -5.19 -20.29 11.58
C PRO A 100 -5.35 -21.82 11.60
N GLU A 101 -4.59 -22.54 12.45
CA GLU A 101 -4.64 -23.99 12.60
C GLU A 101 -5.98 -24.51 13.15
N LEU A 102 -6.71 -23.67 13.90
CA LEU A 102 -8.00 -24.01 14.49
C LEU A 102 -9.19 -23.58 13.64
N MET A 103 -8.97 -22.80 12.57
CA MET A 103 -10.05 -22.35 11.70
C MET A 103 -10.90 -23.50 11.13
N PRO A 104 -10.33 -24.63 10.67
CA PRO A 104 -11.14 -25.74 10.15
C PRO A 104 -12.14 -26.31 11.15
N VAL A 105 -11.86 -26.22 12.46
CA VAL A 105 -12.71 -26.75 13.51
C VAL A 105 -13.67 -25.68 14.07
N ARG A 106 -13.21 -24.44 14.18
CA ARG A 106 -13.97 -23.36 14.85
C ARG A 106 -14.95 -22.63 13.92
N LEU A 107 -14.62 -22.55 12.60
CA LEU A 107 -15.51 -21.90 11.63
C LEU A 107 -16.72 -22.77 11.29
N PRO A 108 -17.89 -22.16 11.00
CA PRO A 108 -19.11 -22.86 10.62
C PRO A 108 -19.07 -23.36 9.17
N LEU A 109 -18.15 -24.28 8.88
CA LEU A 109 -17.95 -24.87 7.56
C LEU A 109 -18.65 -26.23 7.43
N SER A 110 -18.96 -26.61 6.20
CA SER A 110 -19.39 -27.97 5.87
C SER A 110 -18.30 -29.00 6.21
N PRO A 111 -18.62 -30.28 6.39
CA PRO A 111 -17.60 -31.32 6.61
C PRO A 111 -16.54 -31.35 5.51
N ALA A 112 -16.94 -31.20 4.23
CA ALA A 112 -16.02 -31.12 3.09
C ALA A 112 -15.16 -29.86 3.14
N GLY A 113 -15.75 -28.69 3.49
CA GLY A 113 -15.04 -27.42 3.65
C GLY A 113 -13.99 -27.47 4.77
N ARG A 114 -14.30 -28.12 5.90
CA ARG A 114 -13.35 -28.31 7.02
C ARG A 114 -12.11 -29.10 6.60
N ILE A 115 -12.33 -30.23 5.90
CA ILE A 115 -11.24 -31.08 5.41
C ILE A 115 -10.39 -30.31 4.38
N ALA A 116 -11.05 -29.63 3.44
CA ALA A 116 -10.39 -28.86 2.40
C ALA A 116 -9.58 -27.70 3.00
N LEU A 117 -10.15 -26.92 3.93
CA LEU A 117 -9.46 -25.83 4.60
C LEU A 117 -8.25 -26.33 5.41
N ALA A 118 -8.37 -27.48 6.10
CA ALA A 118 -7.27 -28.08 6.85
C ALA A 118 -6.11 -28.50 5.92
N ARG A 119 -6.40 -29.17 4.80
CA ARG A 119 -5.40 -29.62 3.82
C ARG A 119 -4.70 -28.42 3.14
N ALA A 120 -5.48 -27.47 2.63
CA ALA A 120 -4.95 -26.28 1.99
C ALA A 120 -4.16 -25.40 2.96
N GLY A 121 -4.66 -25.22 4.19
CA GLY A 121 -3.99 -24.50 5.26
C GLY A 121 -2.64 -25.11 5.65
N LEU A 122 -2.57 -26.45 5.75
CA LEU A 122 -1.30 -27.14 6.02
C LEU A 122 -0.27 -26.93 4.86
N ARG A 123 -0.72 -27.07 3.61
CA ARG A 123 0.15 -26.80 2.45
C ARG A 123 0.68 -25.37 2.49
N LEU A 124 -0.22 -24.41 2.75
CA LEU A 124 0.12 -23.00 2.81
C LEU A 124 1.08 -22.69 3.97
N LYS A 125 0.89 -23.32 5.14
CA LYS A 125 1.82 -23.18 6.27
C LYS A 125 3.21 -23.68 5.92
N LEU A 126 3.32 -24.85 5.32
CA LEU A 126 4.63 -25.41 4.91
C LEU A 126 5.30 -24.54 3.85
N ASP A 127 4.51 -23.97 2.94
CA ASP A 127 5.01 -23.09 1.90
C ASP A 127 5.45 -21.73 2.46
N ALA A 128 4.66 -21.13 3.35
CA ALA A 128 5.03 -19.91 4.05
C ALA A 128 6.32 -20.10 4.90
N ASP A 129 6.50 -21.24 5.56
CA ASP A 129 7.73 -21.55 6.29
C ASP A 129 8.94 -21.70 5.36
N ARG A 130 8.75 -22.23 4.14
CA ARG A 130 9.81 -22.27 3.11
C ARG A 130 10.15 -20.86 2.63
N TYR A 131 9.13 -20.04 2.35
CA TYR A 131 9.29 -18.65 1.97
C TYR A 131 10.08 -17.87 3.04
N MET A 132 9.69 -17.94 4.30
CA MET A 132 10.34 -17.23 5.41
C MET A 132 11.82 -17.66 5.58
N ARG A 133 12.16 -18.94 5.32
CA ARG A 133 13.56 -19.38 5.28
C ARG A 133 14.32 -18.85 4.07
N LEU A 134 13.65 -18.74 2.92
CA LEU A 134 14.25 -18.32 1.66
C LEU A 134 14.65 -16.83 1.68
N ILE A 135 13.85 -15.98 2.31
CA ILE A 135 14.09 -14.53 2.38
C ILE A 135 15.09 -14.13 3.48
N ARG A 136 15.54 -15.06 4.32
CA ARG A 136 16.60 -14.76 5.31
C ARG A 136 17.85 -14.25 4.61
N PRO A 137 18.44 -13.13 5.06
CA PRO A 137 19.67 -12.60 4.51
C PRO A 137 20.80 -13.64 4.57
N ARG A 138 21.57 -13.75 3.50
CA ARG A 138 22.78 -14.58 3.42
C ARG A 138 23.98 -13.66 3.26
N ARG A 139 25.17 -14.17 3.60
CA ARG A 139 26.41 -13.40 3.44
C ARG A 139 26.60 -12.99 1.98
N GLY A 140 26.69 -11.68 1.73
CA GLY A 140 26.87 -11.12 0.40
C GLY A 140 25.58 -10.83 -0.37
N ASP A 141 24.40 -11.11 0.20
CA ASP A 141 23.13 -10.71 -0.41
C ASP A 141 22.98 -9.20 -0.42
N THR A 142 22.47 -8.69 -1.53
CA THR A 142 21.86 -7.36 -1.60
C THR A 142 20.35 -7.46 -1.30
N GLU A 143 19.72 -6.34 -0.96
CA GLU A 143 18.25 -6.30 -0.83
C GLU A 143 17.56 -6.72 -2.13
N SER A 144 18.09 -6.35 -3.29
CA SER A 144 17.59 -6.78 -4.60
C SER A 144 17.63 -8.30 -4.77
N ASP A 145 18.66 -8.96 -4.27
CA ASP A 145 18.75 -10.43 -4.34
C ASP A 145 17.72 -11.10 -3.44
N ILE A 146 17.46 -10.56 -2.26
CA ILE A 146 16.42 -11.04 -1.35
C ILE A 146 15.04 -10.85 -1.99
N ARG A 147 14.73 -9.66 -2.50
CA ARG A 147 13.47 -9.36 -3.21
C ARG A 147 13.25 -10.30 -4.39
N LEU A 148 14.27 -10.52 -5.20
CA LEU A 148 14.17 -11.41 -6.37
C LEU A 148 13.91 -12.87 -5.94
N ARG A 149 14.53 -13.34 -4.87
CA ARG A 149 14.25 -14.68 -4.30
C ARG A 149 12.82 -14.76 -3.78
N ALA A 150 12.36 -13.75 -3.05
CA ALA A 150 10.99 -13.64 -2.56
C ALA A 150 9.98 -13.74 -3.71
N LEU A 151 10.12 -12.91 -4.73
CA LEU A 151 9.21 -12.87 -5.88
C LEU A 151 9.23 -14.15 -6.74
N ARG A 152 10.34 -14.89 -6.76
CA ARG A 152 10.45 -16.16 -7.49
C ARG A 152 9.76 -17.31 -6.80
N HIS A 153 9.62 -17.30 -5.49
CA HIS A 153 9.00 -18.37 -4.73
C HIS A 153 7.51 -18.44 -5.06
N GLY A 154 7.06 -19.49 -5.78
CA GLY A 154 5.67 -19.59 -6.23
C GLY A 154 5.23 -18.48 -7.19
N GLY A 155 6.18 -17.73 -7.79
CA GLY A 155 5.89 -16.54 -8.57
C GLY A 155 5.36 -16.79 -9.99
N ASP A 156 5.29 -18.03 -10.45
CA ASP A 156 4.73 -18.43 -11.74
C ASP A 156 3.36 -19.10 -11.63
N GLU A 157 2.87 -19.33 -10.42
CA GLU A 157 1.62 -19.99 -10.08
C GLU A 157 0.66 -18.99 -9.42
N THR A 158 -0.61 -19.04 -9.78
CA THR A 158 -1.66 -18.29 -9.07
C THR A 158 -1.96 -18.93 -7.72
N PHE A 159 -2.53 -18.16 -6.80
CA PHE A 159 -2.98 -18.70 -5.53
C PHE A 159 -4.12 -19.72 -5.71
N ALA A 160 -5.00 -19.52 -6.70
CA ALA A 160 -6.05 -20.47 -7.03
C ALA A 160 -5.51 -21.83 -7.53
N GLU A 161 -4.50 -21.81 -8.40
CA GLU A 161 -3.81 -23.03 -8.85
C GLU A 161 -3.11 -23.74 -7.70
N PHE A 162 -2.44 -23.01 -6.83
CA PHE A 162 -1.82 -23.56 -5.62
C PHE A 162 -2.87 -24.22 -4.71
N LEU A 163 -4.02 -23.61 -4.47
CA LEU A 163 -5.07 -24.17 -3.60
C LEU A 163 -5.71 -25.41 -4.22
N GLY A 164 -5.87 -25.41 -5.55
CA GLY A 164 -6.70 -26.39 -6.27
C GLY A 164 -8.19 -26.22 -6.00
N PRO A 165 -9.03 -27.12 -6.49
CA PRO A 165 -10.49 -27.07 -6.28
C PRO A 165 -10.86 -27.16 -4.82
N LEU A 166 -11.72 -26.23 -4.34
CA LEU A 166 -12.20 -26.15 -2.97
C LEU A 166 -13.74 -26.11 -2.94
N PRO A 167 -14.39 -26.66 -1.89
CA PRO A 167 -15.78 -26.34 -1.57
C PRO A 167 -15.99 -24.84 -1.38
N ALA A 168 -17.16 -24.33 -1.76
CA ALA A 168 -17.46 -22.90 -1.80
C ALA A 168 -17.23 -22.17 -0.46
N ASP A 169 -17.53 -22.80 0.66
CA ASP A 169 -17.34 -22.23 2.01
C ASP A 169 -15.86 -22.13 2.41
N ALA A 170 -15.02 -23.09 2.02
CA ALA A 170 -13.58 -23.03 2.24
C ALA A 170 -12.92 -22.02 1.26
N GLU A 171 -13.36 -22.01 0.00
CA GLU A 171 -12.91 -21.06 -1.01
C GLU A 171 -13.19 -19.61 -0.60
N ALA A 172 -14.37 -19.32 -0.06
CA ALA A 172 -14.75 -18.00 0.41
C ALA A 172 -13.77 -17.44 1.46
N VAL A 173 -13.22 -18.28 2.35
CA VAL A 173 -12.22 -17.88 3.34
C VAL A 173 -10.93 -17.45 2.66
N PHE A 174 -10.39 -18.25 1.73
CA PHE A 174 -9.16 -17.91 1.02
C PHE A 174 -9.34 -16.72 0.08
N ARG A 175 -10.49 -16.59 -0.58
CA ARG A 175 -10.84 -15.42 -1.40
C ARG A 175 -10.87 -14.14 -0.58
N ALA A 176 -11.47 -14.17 0.61
CA ALA A 176 -11.49 -12.99 1.49
C ALA A 176 -10.08 -12.54 1.89
N VAL A 177 -9.16 -13.49 2.12
CA VAL A 177 -7.74 -13.19 2.40
C VAL A 177 -7.03 -12.63 1.16
N ALA A 178 -7.24 -13.19 -0.04
CA ALA A 178 -6.68 -12.67 -1.28
C ALA A 178 -7.22 -11.26 -1.57
N ASN A 179 -8.52 -11.03 -1.37
CA ASN A 179 -9.12 -9.70 -1.52
C ASN A 179 -8.58 -8.66 -0.51
N ARG A 180 -8.05 -9.08 0.65
CA ARG A 180 -7.27 -8.20 1.53
C ARG A 180 -6.02 -7.67 0.82
N SER A 181 -5.40 -8.48 -0.02
CA SER A 181 -4.30 -8.09 -0.91
C SER A 181 -4.78 -7.51 -2.25
N ILE A 182 -6.04 -7.06 -2.32
CA ILE A 182 -6.66 -6.32 -3.43
C ILE A 182 -6.77 -7.08 -4.76
N ALA A 183 -6.63 -8.40 -4.73
CA ALA A 183 -6.72 -9.28 -5.90
C ALA A 183 -7.60 -10.48 -5.61
N ASP A 184 -8.06 -11.17 -6.65
CA ASP A 184 -8.71 -12.45 -6.52
C ASP A 184 -7.66 -13.60 -6.56
N PRO A 185 -7.99 -14.80 -6.04
CA PRO A 185 -7.04 -15.92 -5.99
C PRO A 185 -6.44 -16.32 -7.34
N ASP A 186 -7.17 -16.13 -8.42
CA ASP A 186 -6.77 -16.42 -9.81
C ASP A 186 -5.94 -15.30 -10.47
N GLU A 187 -5.80 -14.15 -9.81
CA GLU A 187 -5.00 -13.02 -10.29
C GLU A 187 -3.65 -12.90 -9.58
N ILE A 188 -3.60 -13.27 -8.29
CA ILE A 188 -2.43 -13.06 -7.43
C ILE A 188 -1.52 -14.28 -7.44
N ALA A 189 -0.21 -14.05 -7.54
CA ALA A 189 0.78 -15.12 -7.45
C ALA A 189 0.85 -15.71 -6.03
N GLN A 190 1.14 -17.01 -5.94
CA GLN A 190 1.30 -17.73 -4.68
C GLN A 190 2.32 -17.08 -3.74
N THR A 191 3.38 -16.48 -4.28
CA THR A 191 4.41 -15.78 -3.49
C THR A 191 3.84 -14.73 -2.55
N SER A 192 2.84 -13.94 -3.01
CA SER A 192 2.20 -12.90 -2.18
C SER A 192 1.45 -13.50 -1.00
N MET A 193 0.84 -14.67 -1.21
CA MET A 193 0.13 -15.37 -0.13
C MET A 193 1.09 -16.05 0.83
N ALA A 194 2.18 -16.65 0.33
CA ALA A 194 3.24 -17.18 1.19
C ALA A 194 3.84 -16.09 2.10
N ALA A 195 4.08 -14.90 1.55
CA ALA A 195 4.55 -13.74 2.31
C ALA A 195 3.54 -13.29 3.37
N LEU A 196 2.27 -13.07 2.97
CA LEU A 196 1.22 -12.64 3.88
C LEU A 196 1.01 -13.63 5.03
N PHE A 197 0.92 -14.92 4.72
CA PHE A 197 0.70 -15.95 5.74
C PHE A 197 1.96 -16.19 6.59
N GLY A 198 3.18 -15.98 6.05
CA GLY A 198 4.39 -15.97 6.84
C GLY A 198 4.32 -14.98 7.99
N HIS A 199 3.83 -13.77 7.73
CA HIS A 199 3.61 -12.75 8.76
C HIS A 199 2.41 -13.02 9.67
N VAL A 200 1.33 -13.66 9.18
CA VAL A 200 0.17 -14.04 10.02
C VAL A 200 0.54 -15.05 11.10
N TRP A 201 1.49 -15.94 10.82
CA TRP A 201 1.98 -16.91 11.80
C TRP A 201 3.15 -16.39 12.67
N ASP A 202 3.74 -15.26 12.29
CA ASP A 202 4.68 -14.54 13.14
C ASP A 202 3.87 -13.63 14.07
N THR A 203 3.68 -14.06 15.31
CA THR A 203 2.88 -13.37 16.33
C THR A 203 3.62 -12.19 16.98
N GLY A 204 4.60 -11.61 16.30
CA GLY A 204 5.35 -10.45 16.73
C GLY A 204 4.53 -9.15 16.78
N ASP A 205 5.15 -8.03 16.47
CA ASP A 205 4.49 -6.71 16.46
C ASP A 205 3.41 -6.66 15.37
N LEU A 206 2.16 -6.44 15.76
CA LEU A 206 1.00 -6.35 14.86
C LEU A 206 0.99 -5.04 14.05
N GLY A 207 1.94 -4.16 14.29
CA GLY A 207 1.99 -2.82 13.73
C GLY A 207 1.42 -1.76 14.67
N ARG A 208 1.31 -0.56 14.20
CA ARG A 208 0.92 0.62 14.97
C ARG A 208 -0.12 1.42 14.19
N ASN A 209 -0.92 2.21 14.91
CA ASN A 209 -1.74 3.28 14.34
C ASN A 209 -1.16 4.64 14.72
N LEU A 210 -1.43 5.66 13.92
CA LEU A 210 -1.02 7.02 14.23
C LEU A 210 -2.18 7.73 14.95
N ARG A 211 -1.92 8.30 16.14
CA ARG A 211 -2.88 9.12 16.87
C ARG A 211 -3.25 10.34 16.02
N GLY A 212 -4.54 10.59 15.83
CA GLY A 212 -5.04 11.64 14.94
C GLY A 212 -5.09 11.24 13.45
N GLY A 213 -4.63 10.02 13.09
CA GLY A 213 -4.80 9.44 11.75
C GLY A 213 -3.57 9.47 10.85
N SER A 214 -3.58 8.57 9.87
CA SER A 214 -2.43 8.33 8.98
C SER A 214 -2.07 9.52 8.08
N GLY A 215 -3.02 10.41 7.78
CA GLY A 215 -2.82 11.60 6.95
C GLY A 215 -1.83 12.61 7.52
N LEU A 216 -1.61 12.61 8.85
CA LEU A 216 -0.69 13.53 9.50
C LEU A 216 0.77 13.39 9.04
N LEU A 217 1.21 12.18 8.69
CA LEU A 217 2.59 11.98 8.22
C LEU A 217 2.84 12.63 6.85
N PRO A 218 2.06 12.35 5.80
CA PRO A 218 2.26 13.04 4.52
C PRO A 218 2.00 14.55 4.62
N GLU A 219 1.10 15.03 5.50
CA GLU A 219 0.90 16.45 5.75
C GLU A 219 2.14 17.12 6.35
N ALA A 220 2.77 16.50 7.35
CA ALA A 220 4.01 16.98 7.94
C ALA A 220 5.17 16.98 6.94
N LEU A 221 5.31 15.95 6.13
CA LEU A 221 6.30 15.89 5.06
C LEU A 221 6.07 16.99 4.01
N ALA A 222 4.83 17.17 3.55
CA ALA A 222 4.45 18.20 2.58
C ALA A 222 4.75 19.60 3.12
N ALA A 223 4.38 19.88 4.39
CA ALA A 223 4.69 21.16 5.05
C ALA A 223 6.20 21.42 5.13
N SER A 224 7.02 20.39 5.35
CA SER A 224 8.48 20.52 5.42
C SER A 224 9.14 20.83 4.07
N LEU A 225 8.46 20.53 2.96
CA LEU A 225 8.95 20.80 1.60
C LEU A 225 8.67 22.26 1.16
N GLY A 226 7.62 22.90 1.67
CA GLY A 226 7.24 24.25 1.26
C GLY A 226 7.06 24.36 -0.25
N ASP A 227 7.66 25.38 -0.86
CA ASP A 227 7.56 25.70 -2.30
C ASP A 227 8.17 24.63 -3.24
N ARG A 228 8.87 23.63 -2.68
CA ARG A 228 9.36 22.48 -3.46
C ARG A 228 8.25 21.50 -3.86
N LEU A 229 7.08 21.57 -3.22
CA LEU A 229 5.93 20.78 -3.56
C LEU A 229 4.91 21.62 -4.33
N VAL A 230 4.70 21.26 -5.60
CA VAL A 230 3.72 21.91 -6.47
C VAL A 230 2.52 20.98 -6.61
N LEU A 231 1.40 21.38 -6.03
CA LEU A 231 0.11 20.69 -6.15
C LEU A 231 -0.61 21.12 -7.44
N GLU A 232 -1.63 20.37 -7.84
CA GLU A 232 -2.42 20.62 -9.06
C GLU A 232 -1.55 20.74 -10.32
N ALA A 233 -0.39 20.07 -10.30
CA ALA A 233 0.62 20.05 -11.35
C ALA A 233 0.71 18.68 -12.04
N PRO A 234 -0.34 18.21 -12.74
CA PRO A 234 -0.34 16.91 -13.39
C PRO A 234 0.75 16.85 -14.47
N VAL A 235 1.65 15.88 -14.34
CA VAL A 235 2.68 15.63 -15.36
C VAL A 235 2.04 15.05 -16.61
N ARG A 236 2.36 15.65 -17.76
CA ARG A 236 1.84 15.29 -19.10
C ARG A 236 2.82 14.46 -19.90
N SER A 237 4.11 14.77 -19.79
CA SER A 237 5.14 13.99 -20.47
C SER A 237 6.47 13.99 -19.71
N VAL A 238 7.19 12.88 -19.84
CA VAL A 238 8.56 12.70 -19.36
C VAL A 238 9.40 12.19 -20.53
N ARG A 239 10.47 12.92 -20.86
CA ARG A 239 11.39 12.54 -21.92
C ARG A 239 12.82 12.53 -21.41
N LEU A 240 13.58 11.53 -21.81
CA LEU A 240 15.03 11.49 -21.58
C LEU A 240 15.70 12.39 -22.62
N ALA A 241 16.62 13.23 -22.17
CA ALA A 241 17.48 14.08 -22.99
C ALA A 241 18.94 13.65 -22.83
N ALA A 242 19.81 14.16 -23.68
CA ALA A 242 21.25 13.83 -23.66
C ALA A 242 21.91 14.23 -22.32
N ASP A 243 21.44 15.28 -21.70
CA ASP A 243 22.00 15.92 -20.50
C ASP A 243 21.08 15.81 -19.25
N GLY A 244 19.90 15.20 -19.37
CA GLY A 244 18.97 15.11 -18.26
C GLY A 244 17.62 14.52 -18.63
N VAL A 245 16.59 15.03 -17.96
CA VAL A 245 15.18 14.68 -18.14
C VAL A 245 14.36 15.94 -18.34
N ILE A 246 13.44 15.92 -19.27
CA ILE A 246 12.50 17.01 -19.54
C ILE A 246 11.11 16.55 -19.12
N VAL A 247 10.48 17.31 -18.21
CA VAL A 247 9.15 17.04 -17.68
C VAL A 247 8.22 18.19 -17.99
N ARG A 248 7.10 17.89 -18.65
CA ARG A 248 6.01 18.86 -18.86
C ARG A 248 4.87 18.58 -17.92
N HIS A 249 4.37 19.64 -17.29
CA HIS A 249 3.28 19.55 -16.31
C HIS A 249 2.31 20.73 -16.45
N GLY A 250 1.13 20.64 -15.83
CA GLY A 250 0.13 21.70 -15.85
C GLY A 250 -1.16 21.30 -16.53
N GLN A 251 -2.08 22.28 -16.69
CA GLN A 251 -3.43 22.08 -17.25
C GLN A 251 -3.73 23.07 -18.37
N GLY A 252 -4.31 22.57 -19.46
CA GLY A 252 -4.79 23.39 -20.59
C GLY A 252 -3.69 24.17 -21.28
N SER A 253 -3.81 25.51 -21.35
CA SER A 253 -2.85 26.41 -21.96
C SER A 253 -1.69 26.80 -21.03
N SER A 254 -1.73 26.43 -19.77
CA SER A 254 -0.69 26.68 -18.76
C SER A 254 0.12 25.40 -18.54
N GLU A 255 0.94 25.06 -19.53
CA GLU A 255 1.94 23.99 -19.39
C GLU A 255 3.31 24.62 -19.13
N ASP A 256 3.97 24.14 -18.07
CA ASP A 256 5.33 24.50 -17.72
C ASP A 256 6.27 23.34 -18.01
N GLU A 257 7.56 23.65 -18.20
CA GLU A 257 8.58 22.66 -18.48
C GLU A 257 9.69 22.73 -17.43
N VAL A 258 10.02 21.58 -16.84
CA VAL A 258 11.14 21.40 -15.91
C VAL A 258 12.23 20.59 -16.59
N HIS A 259 13.44 21.14 -16.64
CA HIS A 259 14.65 20.42 -17.01
C HIS A 259 15.37 19.99 -15.73
N ALA A 260 15.74 18.70 -15.61
CA ALA A 260 16.42 18.19 -14.43
C ALA A 260 17.52 17.20 -14.81
N GLY A 261 18.56 17.13 -13.98
CA GLY A 261 19.64 16.14 -14.14
C GLY A 261 19.12 14.70 -14.03
N ALA A 262 18.14 14.47 -13.15
CA ALA A 262 17.47 13.18 -12.97
C ALA A 262 15.99 13.34 -12.62
N ALA A 263 15.22 12.25 -12.79
CA ALA A 263 13.82 12.18 -12.36
C ALA A 263 13.54 10.93 -11.52
N ILE A 264 12.70 11.08 -10.49
CA ILE A 264 12.15 9.97 -9.72
C ILE A 264 10.64 9.90 -9.98
N VAL A 265 10.17 8.78 -10.52
CA VAL A 265 8.76 8.56 -10.83
C VAL A 265 8.13 7.75 -9.71
N ALA A 266 7.29 8.43 -8.90
CA ALA A 266 6.67 7.91 -7.68
C ALA A 266 5.13 7.77 -7.81
N ILE A 267 4.63 7.51 -9.00
CA ILE A 267 3.22 7.27 -9.30
C ILE A 267 2.95 5.79 -9.60
N PRO A 268 1.69 5.33 -9.63
CA PRO A 268 1.34 3.96 -10.01
C PRO A 268 1.90 3.59 -11.40
N ALA A 269 2.50 2.40 -11.51
CA ALA A 269 3.17 1.94 -12.75
C ALA A 269 2.31 2.05 -14.02
N PRO A 270 0.99 1.74 -14.03
CA PRO A 270 0.16 1.91 -15.22
C PRO A 270 0.09 3.36 -15.74
N GLN A 271 0.16 4.35 -14.85
CA GLN A 271 0.10 5.76 -15.22
C GLN A 271 1.40 6.24 -15.88
N ILE A 272 2.55 5.63 -15.57
CA ILE A 272 3.86 5.96 -16.16
C ILE A 272 3.83 5.78 -17.67
N LEU A 273 3.15 4.73 -18.15
CA LEU A 273 3.07 4.44 -19.59
C LEU A 273 2.36 5.53 -20.40
N GLY A 274 1.46 6.28 -19.78
CA GLY A 274 0.75 7.40 -20.40
C GLY A 274 1.61 8.67 -20.54
N ILE A 275 2.51 8.89 -19.58
CA ILE A 275 3.35 10.10 -19.55
C ILE A 275 4.75 9.89 -20.13
N ALA A 276 5.22 8.65 -20.28
CA ALA A 276 6.54 8.29 -20.78
C ALA A 276 6.47 7.19 -21.86
N PRO A 277 5.82 7.45 -23.02
CA PRO A 277 5.62 6.44 -24.07
C PRO A 277 6.92 6.00 -24.75
N GLU A 278 7.97 6.84 -24.70
CA GLU A 278 9.25 6.62 -25.37
C GLU A 278 10.23 5.76 -24.55
N LEU A 279 9.84 5.30 -23.36
CA LEU A 279 10.67 4.40 -22.56
C LEU A 279 11.08 3.14 -23.34
N PRO A 280 12.27 2.58 -23.07
CA PRO A 280 12.73 1.35 -23.72
C PRO A 280 11.70 0.23 -23.65
N VAL A 281 11.60 -0.57 -24.71
CA VAL A 281 10.59 -1.66 -24.84
C VAL A 281 10.60 -2.58 -23.63
N ARG A 282 11.79 -2.94 -23.13
CA ARG A 282 11.95 -3.78 -21.93
C ARG A 282 11.34 -3.14 -20.67
N THR A 283 11.54 -1.83 -20.48
CA THR A 283 11.00 -1.07 -19.34
C THR A 283 9.48 -0.97 -19.43
N ARG A 284 8.94 -0.66 -20.62
CA ARG A 284 7.48 -0.64 -20.83
C ARG A 284 6.86 -2.01 -20.58
N ALA A 285 7.50 -3.10 -21.00
CA ALA A 285 7.03 -4.45 -20.74
C ALA A 285 7.05 -4.76 -19.22
N ALA A 286 8.12 -4.35 -18.53
CA ALA A 286 8.24 -4.49 -17.08
C ALA A 286 7.12 -3.71 -16.35
N LEU A 287 6.88 -2.45 -16.70
CA LEU A 287 5.80 -1.63 -16.11
C LEU A 287 4.41 -2.22 -16.36
N ARG A 288 4.14 -2.77 -17.55
CA ARG A 288 2.87 -3.44 -17.87
C ARG A 288 2.63 -4.70 -17.04
N SER A 289 3.69 -5.35 -16.55
CA SER A 289 3.54 -6.54 -15.69
C SER A 289 3.09 -6.21 -14.27
N ILE A 290 3.13 -4.94 -13.88
CA ILE A 290 2.66 -4.49 -12.56
C ILE A 290 1.15 -4.35 -12.61
N ARG A 291 0.47 -5.21 -11.86
CA ARG A 291 -0.99 -5.22 -11.76
C ARG A 291 -1.43 -4.48 -10.50
N TYR A 292 -2.57 -3.83 -10.60
CA TYR A 292 -3.21 -3.12 -9.49
C TYR A 292 -4.62 -3.62 -9.29
N GLY A 293 -5.03 -3.68 -8.02
CA GLY A 293 -6.41 -3.96 -7.65
C GLY A 293 -7.13 -2.70 -7.17
N PRO A 294 -8.45 -2.60 -7.38
CA PRO A 294 -9.29 -1.56 -6.81
C PRO A 294 -9.66 -1.89 -5.36
N MET A 295 -10.04 -0.84 -4.61
CA MET A 295 -10.61 -0.95 -3.26
C MET A 295 -11.74 0.05 -3.11
N VAL A 296 -12.81 -0.38 -2.45
CA VAL A 296 -13.91 0.48 -1.99
C VAL A 296 -13.92 0.45 -0.46
N VAL A 297 -13.84 1.62 0.13
CA VAL A 297 -13.72 1.82 1.58
C VAL A 297 -14.92 2.60 2.09
N LEU A 298 -15.46 2.19 3.24
CA LEU A 298 -16.34 3.00 4.09
C LEU A 298 -15.69 3.15 5.45
N SER A 299 -15.48 4.38 5.89
CA SER A 299 -15.06 4.72 7.25
C SER A 299 -16.22 5.34 8.01
N ILE A 300 -16.40 4.90 9.25
CA ILE A 300 -17.54 5.24 10.10
C ILE A 300 -17.01 5.77 11.42
N HIS A 301 -17.37 7.00 11.78
CA HIS A 301 -17.13 7.56 13.12
C HIS A 301 -18.41 7.44 13.94
N THR A 302 -18.29 6.94 15.15
CA THR A 302 -19.41 6.76 16.08
C THR A 302 -19.28 7.69 17.29
N SER A 303 -20.35 7.85 18.09
CA SER A 303 -20.44 8.88 19.12
C SER A 303 -20.50 8.33 20.57
N GLU A 304 -20.34 7.01 20.75
CA GLU A 304 -20.43 6.39 22.08
C GLU A 304 -19.24 6.76 22.97
N THR A 305 -19.52 6.83 24.28
CA THR A 305 -18.52 7.02 25.35
C THR A 305 -18.35 5.78 26.23
N GLU A 306 -19.25 4.80 26.08
CA GLU A 306 -19.24 3.55 26.83
C GLU A 306 -18.50 2.45 26.05
N ARG A 307 -18.17 1.36 26.76
CA ARG A 307 -17.53 0.20 26.14
C ARG A 307 -18.49 -0.53 25.20
N MET A 308 -17.99 -0.85 24.02
CA MET A 308 -18.76 -1.48 22.96
C MET A 308 -18.21 -2.89 22.62
N PRO A 309 -19.03 -3.76 22.01
CA PRO A 309 -18.60 -5.13 21.65
C PRO A 309 -17.40 -5.21 20.69
N TRP A 310 -17.10 -4.16 19.97
CA TRP A 310 -15.97 -4.10 19.01
C TRP A 310 -14.67 -3.58 19.60
N ASP A 311 -14.64 -3.07 20.83
CA ASP A 311 -13.48 -2.41 21.42
C ASP A 311 -12.27 -3.34 21.60
N ASP A 312 -12.51 -4.63 21.88
CA ASP A 312 -11.45 -5.62 22.08
C ASP A 312 -10.90 -6.20 20.77
N LEU A 313 -11.48 -5.83 19.63
CA LEU A 313 -11.13 -6.37 18.33
C LEU A 313 -10.48 -5.28 17.48
N TYR A 314 -9.36 -5.62 16.83
CA TYR A 314 -8.78 -4.75 15.83
C TYR A 314 -9.30 -5.04 14.43
N SER A 315 -9.36 -6.32 14.04
CA SER A 315 -9.84 -6.67 12.70
C SER A 315 -10.73 -7.90 12.66
N ILE A 316 -11.63 -7.94 11.69
CA ILE A 316 -12.52 -9.06 11.39
C ILE A 316 -12.45 -9.36 9.88
N LEU A 317 -12.12 -10.60 9.52
CA LEU A 317 -12.27 -11.13 8.17
C LEU A 317 -13.74 -11.52 7.93
N THR A 318 -14.31 -11.15 6.80
CA THR A 318 -15.73 -11.35 6.49
C THR A 318 -15.92 -12.06 5.13
N PRO A 319 -15.79 -13.41 5.09
CA PRO A 319 -15.82 -14.17 3.84
C PRO A 319 -17.13 -14.10 3.05
N ASP A 320 -18.27 -13.91 3.72
CA ASP A 320 -19.62 -13.93 3.14
C ASP A 320 -20.32 -12.55 3.09
N MET A 321 -19.52 -11.46 3.11
CA MET A 321 -20.03 -10.08 3.05
C MET A 321 -19.55 -9.34 1.80
N ARG A 322 -20.12 -8.16 1.54
CA ARG A 322 -19.70 -7.27 0.43
C ARG A 322 -18.37 -6.60 0.67
N PHE A 323 -17.96 -6.40 1.94
CA PHE A 323 -16.59 -6.09 2.32
C PHE A 323 -15.86 -7.35 2.79
N ASN A 324 -14.53 -7.37 2.72
CA ASN A 324 -13.73 -8.53 3.15
C ASN A 324 -13.01 -8.31 4.48
N MET A 325 -12.90 -7.06 4.93
CA MET A 325 -12.24 -6.71 6.19
C MET A 325 -13.00 -5.59 6.90
N LEU A 326 -13.01 -5.69 8.23
CA LEU A 326 -13.35 -4.62 9.15
C LEU A 326 -12.14 -4.34 10.04
N PHE A 327 -11.85 -3.05 10.29
CA PHE A 327 -10.86 -2.60 11.26
C PHE A 327 -11.47 -1.61 12.24
N ASN A 328 -11.11 -1.74 13.53
CA ASN A 328 -11.42 -0.76 14.57
C ASN A 328 -10.17 0.07 14.87
N HIS A 329 -10.11 1.28 14.32
CA HIS A 329 -8.96 2.17 14.49
C HIS A 329 -8.95 2.89 15.83
N ALA A 330 -10.02 2.81 16.62
CA ALA A 330 -10.07 3.37 17.98
C ALA A 330 -9.57 2.41 19.06
N ASN A 331 -9.18 1.20 18.69
CA ASN A 331 -8.75 0.16 19.61
C ASN A 331 -7.59 0.60 20.53
N PHE A 332 -6.66 1.46 20.03
CA PHE A 332 -5.55 1.98 20.82
C PHE A 332 -5.99 2.90 21.96
N ILE A 333 -7.15 3.53 21.88
CA ILE A 333 -7.69 4.43 22.92
C ILE A 333 -7.74 3.71 24.27
N GLN A 334 -8.26 2.47 24.29
CA GLN A 334 -8.33 1.68 25.52
C GLN A 334 -6.94 1.23 25.98
N THR A 335 -6.09 0.79 25.07
CA THR A 335 -4.74 0.34 25.40
C THR A 335 -3.91 1.49 26.01
N ALA A 336 -4.15 2.72 25.56
CA ALA A 336 -3.50 3.92 26.07
C ALA A 336 -4.14 4.51 27.34
N GLY A 337 -5.29 3.96 27.80
CA GLY A 337 -6.03 4.52 28.93
C GLY A 337 -6.63 5.90 28.67
N LEU A 338 -6.86 6.23 27.41
CA LEU A 338 -7.45 7.52 27.00
C LEU A 338 -8.97 7.48 27.16
N PRO A 339 -9.64 8.62 27.44
CA PRO A 339 -11.10 8.70 27.46
C PRO A 339 -11.69 8.33 26.09
N LYS A 340 -12.70 7.47 26.10
CA LYS A 340 -13.40 7.09 24.87
C LYS A 340 -14.30 8.23 24.38
N GLN A 341 -14.14 8.59 23.11
CA GLN A 341 -14.93 9.60 22.40
C GLN A 341 -15.33 9.03 21.04
N GLY A 342 -16.16 7.99 21.06
CA GLY A 342 -16.52 7.23 19.86
C GLY A 342 -15.51 6.18 19.46
N SER A 343 -15.77 5.57 18.32
CA SER A 343 -14.88 4.64 17.62
C SER A 343 -14.74 5.06 16.15
N VAL A 344 -13.73 4.52 15.49
CA VAL A 344 -13.63 4.58 14.03
C VAL A 344 -13.56 3.17 13.48
N ILE A 345 -14.60 2.77 12.78
CA ILE A 345 -14.72 1.50 12.10
C ILE A 345 -14.49 1.72 10.61
N MET A 346 -13.49 1.05 10.06
CA MET A 346 -13.23 1.04 8.62
C MET A 346 -13.59 -0.32 8.06
N VAL A 347 -14.44 -0.37 7.04
CA VAL A 347 -14.70 -1.58 6.26
C VAL A 347 -14.27 -1.38 4.82
N TYR A 348 -13.72 -2.42 4.19
CA TYR A 348 -13.38 -2.35 2.78
C TYR A 348 -13.58 -3.65 2.01
N GLY A 349 -13.92 -3.51 0.74
CA GLY A 349 -13.89 -4.55 -0.27
C GLY A 349 -12.75 -4.33 -1.25
N GLY A 350 -11.89 -5.35 -1.43
CA GLY A 350 -10.81 -5.33 -2.42
C GLY A 350 -11.06 -6.31 -3.56
N GLY A 351 -10.29 -6.22 -4.64
CA GLY A 351 -10.36 -7.14 -5.77
C GLY A 351 -11.76 -7.22 -6.41
N GLY A 352 -12.28 -8.41 -6.59
CA GLY A 352 -13.60 -8.64 -7.20
C GLY A 352 -14.75 -7.96 -6.47
N ARG A 353 -14.67 -7.81 -5.13
CA ARG A 353 -15.69 -7.11 -4.34
C ARG A 353 -15.71 -5.61 -4.65
N ALA A 354 -14.55 -5.00 -4.78
CA ALA A 354 -14.46 -3.61 -5.19
C ALA A 354 -14.96 -3.40 -6.62
N ARG A 355 -14.62 -4.31 -7.55
CA ARG A 355 -15.12 -4.26 -8.93
C ARG A 355 -16.65 -4.33 -8.99
N ALA A 356 -17.28 -5.19 -8.18
CA ALA A 356 -18.74 -5.31 -8.10
C ALA A 356 -19.46 -4.05 -7.56
N LEU A 357 -18.73 -3.16 -6.88
CA LEU A 357 -19.25 -1.93 -6.29
C LEU A 357 -18.75 -0.67 -7.00
N TRP A 358 -17.96 -0.81 -8.07
CA TRP A 358 -17.24 0.31 -8.67
C TRP A 358 -18.17 1.40 -9.23
N ASP A 359 -19.18 0.98 -9.98
CA ASP A 359 -20.16 1.88 -10.63
C ASP A 359 -21.40 2.14 -9.75
N VAL A 360 -21.42 1.61 -8.53
CA VAL A 360 -22.51 1.84 -7.57
C VAL A 360 -22.32 3.22 -6.94
N PRO A 361 -23.34 4.10 -6.87
CA PRO A 361 -23.25 5.38 -6.17
C PRO A 361 -22.80 5.24 -4.72
N ASP A 362 -22.04 6.22 -4.20
CA ASP A 362 -21.41 6.14 -2.89
C ASP A 362 -22.43 5.97 -1.76
N GLU A 363 -23.59 6.61 -1.84
CA GLU A 363 -24.68 6.45 -0.87
C GLU A 363 -25.23 5.02 -0.84
N GLN A 364 -25.26 4.34 -1.99
CA GLN A 364 -25.68 2.94 -2.07
C GLN A 364 -24.59 1.99 -1.61
N VAL A 365 -23.31 2.31 -1.84
CA VAL A 365 -22.18 1.56 -1.26
C VAL A 365 -22.26 1.63 0.25
N GLU A 366 -22.42 2.83 0.80
CA GLU A 366 -22.59 3.04 2.24
C GLU A 366 -23.74 2.20 2.80
N ALA A 367 -24.94 2.33 2.23
CA ALA A 367 -26.12 1.58 2.67
C ALA A 367 -25.86 0.05 2.67
N ARG A 368 -25.28 -0.48 1.60
CA ARG A 368 -24.96 -1.91 1.46
C ARG A 368 -23.92 -2.39 2.47
N PHE A 369 -22.91 -1.57 2.76
CA PHE A 369 -21.88 -1.91 3.76
C PHE A 369 -22.44 -1.82 5.18
N LEU A 370 -23.30 -0.85 5.47
CA LEU A 370 -23.99 -0.73 6.74
C LEU A 370 -24.95 -1.91 6.98
N ASP A 371 -25.69 -2.37 5.94
CA ASP A 371 -26.55 -3.55 6.05
C ASP A 371 -25.75 -4.83 6.40
N ASP A 372 -24.55 -4.98 5.83
CA ASP A 372 -23.67 -6.09 6.20
C ASP A 372 -23.07 -5.90 7.60
N LEU A 373 -22.72 -4.67 7.99
CA LEU A 373 -22.20 -4.36 9.33
C LEU A 373 -23.23 -4.62 10.43
N ASP A 374 -24.52 -4.35 10.19
CA ASP A 374 -25.61 -4.64 11.12
C ASP A 374 -25.72 -6.13 11.46
N ARG A 375 -25.28 -7.02 10.56
CA ARG A 375 -25.22 -8.47 10.83
C ARG A 375 -24.16 -8.83 11.87
N ILE A 376 -23.11 -8.00 11.99
CA ILE A 376 -22.03 -8.17 13.00
C ILE A 376 -22.36 -7.40 14.26
N TYR A 377 -22.72 -6.12 14.10
CA TYR A 377 -22.92 -5.16 15.18
C TYR A 377 -24.15 -4.28 14.93
N PRO A 378 -25.37 -4.75 15.19
CA PRO A 378 -26.58 -3.96 14.97
C PRO A 378 -26.62 -2.67 15.81
N GLN A 379 -25.79 -2.58 16.84
CA GLN A 379 -25.69 -1.41 17.71
C GLN A 379 -24.95 -0.23 17.06
N VAL A 380 -24.21 -0.43 15.94
CA VAL A 380 -23.41 0.62 15.31
C VAL A 380 -24.30 1.70 14.73
N ARG A 381 -25.37 1.32 13.99
CA ARG A 381 -26.17 2.24 13.18
C ARG A 381 -26.71 3.45 13.94
N PRO A 382 -27.34 3.31 15.13
CA PRO A 382 -27.83 4.47 15.89
C PRO A 382 -26.72 5.35 16.48
N LEU A 383 -25.48 4.89 16.48
CA LEU A 383 -24.33 5.61 17.03
C LEU A 383 -23.50 6.35 15.94
N ILE A 384 -23.86 6.19 14.67
CA ILE A 384 -23.13 6.82 13.57
C ILE A 384 -23.24 8.34 13.67
N ALA A 385 -22.10 9.00 13.82
CA ALA A 385 -21.97 10.45 13.78
C ALA A 385 -21.58 10.95 12.39
N GLU A 386 -20.73 10.22 11.69
CA GLU A 386 -20.22 10.59 10.36
C GLU A 386 -19.76 9.34 9.60
N THR A 387 -19.90 9.38 8.28
CA THR A 387 -19.39 8.37 7.37
C THR A 387 -18.62 9.02 6.21
N ALA A 388 -17.71 8.25 5.60
CA ALA A 388 -17.06 8.65 4.37
C ALA A 388 -16.76 7.42 3.50
N VAL A 389 -17.11 7.51 2.22
CA VAL A 389 -16.81 6.50 1.20
C VAL A 389 -15.64 6.95 0.35
N ARG A 390 -14.75 6.03 0.02
CA ARG A 390 -13.66 6.28 -0.94
C ARG A 390 -13.47 5.07 -1.86
N LYS A 391 -13.35 5.34 -3.16
CA LYS A 391 -12.99 4.37 -4.19
C LYS A 391 -11.58 4.64 -4.69
N TRP A 392 -10.74 3.62 -4.65
CA TRP A 392 -9.35 3.67 -5.11
C TRP A 392 -9.18 2.80 -6.35
N PRO A 393 -8.97 3.37 -7.56
CA PRO A 393 -8.77 2.57 -8.78
C PRO A 393 -7.44 1.79 -8.76
N PHE A 394 -6.41 2.40 -8.19
CA PHE A 394 -5.08 1.83 -8.00
C PHE A 394 -4.78 1.72 -6.50
N ALA A 395 -5.61 0.95 -5.76
CA ALA A 395 -5.49 0.84 -4.31
C ALA A 395 -4.14 0.27 -3.88
N GLY A 396 -3.64 -0.71 -4.59
CA GLY A 396 -2.29 -1.24 -4.41
C GLY A 396 -1.89 -2.17 -5.54
N PRO A 397 -0.59 -2.35 -5.74
CA PRO A 397 -0.07 -3.37 -6.63
C PRO A 397 -0.23 -4.75 -6.00
N PHE A 398 -0.28 -5.78 -6.84
CA PHE A 398 -0.13 -7.16 -6.41
C PHE A 398 0.81 -7.91 -7.34
N ALA A 399 1.53 -8.89 -6.83
CA ALA A 399 2.36 -9.73 -7.67
C ALA A 399 1.47 -10.70 -8.45
N ALA A 400 1.36 -10.49 -9.76
CA ALA A 400 0.77 -11.45 -10.70
C ALA A 400 1.81 -12.53 -11.07
N PRO A 401 1.39 -13.69 -11.58
CA PRO A 401 2.32 -14.70 -12.08
C PRO A 401 3.35 -14.12 -13.05
N GLY A 402 4.61 -14.48 -12.86
CA GLY A 402 5.72 -13.99 -13.68
C GLY A 402 6.24 -12.59 -13.35
N ARG A 403 5.67 -11.87 -12.39
CA ARG A 403 6.09 -10.52 -11.97
C ARG A 403 7.60 -10.42 -11.67
N TRP A 404 8.20 -11.46 -11.14
CA TRP A 404 9.61 -11.49 -10.77
C TRP A 404 10.57 -11.23 -11.95
N ARG A 405 10.15 -11.52 -13.20
CA ARG A 405 10.96 -11.31 -14.41
C ARG A 405 11.24 -9.82 -14.67
N ALA A 406 10.37 -8.94 -14.20
CA ALA A 406 10.48 -7.50 -14.36
C ALA A 406 11.36 -6.82 -13.30
N GLN A 407 11.65 -7.49 -12.17
CA GLN A 407 12.21 -6.86 -10.98
C GLN A 407 13.51 -6.10 -11.25
N ARG A 408 14.50 -6.76 -11.85
CA ARG A 408 15.79 -6.12 -12.11
C ARG A 408 15.70 -4.95 -13.11
N THR A 409 14.78 -5.01 -14.08
CA THR A 409 14.55 -3.91 -15.01
C THR A 409 13.97 -2.68 -14.30
N ILE A 410 13.07 -2.91 -13.35
CA ILE A 410 12.45 -1.83 -12.56
C ILE A 410 13.49 -1.18 -11.63
N GLU A 411 14.26 -1.98 -10.90
CA GLU A 411 15.28 -1.50 -9.96
C GLU A 411 16.43 -0.75 -10.65
N ALA A 412 16.77 -1.13 -11.87
CA ALA A 412 17.82 -0.47 -12.63
C ALA A 412 17.46 0.94 -13.12
N GLY A 413 16.18 1.31 -13.13
CA GLY A 413 15.74 2.55 -13.74
C GLY A 413 16.00 2.60 -15.25
N VAL A 414 16.18 3.82 -15.82
CA VAL A 414 16.43 4.03 -17.24
C VAL A 414 17.59 5.02 -17.41
N ASP A 415 18.61 4.58 -18.13
CA ASP A 415 19.77 5.37 -18.58
C ASP A 415 20.47 6.17 -17.46
N GLY A 416 20.38 5.68 -16.20
CA GLY A 416 20.97 6.35 -15.03
C GLY A 416 20.35 7.73 -14.72
N ARG A 417 19.18 8.06 -15.29
CA ARG A 417 18.53 9.37 -15.14
C ARG A 417 17.07 9.30 -14.70
N LEU A 418 16.38 8.19 -14.96
CA LEU A 418 15.00 7.99 -14.56
C LEU A 418 14.92 6.80 -13.59
N PHE A 419 14.46 7.05 -12.40
CA PHE A 419 14.35 6.05 -11.32
C PHE A 419 12.89 5.88 -10.89
N PHE A 420 12.57 4.75 -10.31
CA PHE A 420 11.23 4.40 -9.89
C PHE A 420 11.13 4.25 -8.37
N ALA A 421 10.08 4.81 -7.78
CA ALA A 421 9.78 4.67 -6.38
C ALA A 421 8.29 4.33 -6.17
N GLY A 422 7.97 3.60 -5.11
CA GLY A 422 6.62 3.21 -4.74
C GLY A 422 6.56 1.79 -4.21
N ASP A 423 5.44 1.43 -3.62
CA ASP A 423 5.18 0.10 -3.08
C ASP A 423 5.22 -1.02 -4.14
N TRP A 424 5.06 -0.67 -5.40
CA TRP A 424 5.10 -1.59 -6.54
C TRP A 424 6.51 -1.97 -6.99
N VAL A 425 7.52 -1.27 -6.52
CA VAL A 425 8.93 -1.61 -6.79
C VAL A 425 9.36 -2.86 -6.01
N SER A 426 8.67 -3.18 -4.92
CA SER A 426 8.98 -4.28 -4.01
C SER A 426 7.99 -5.47 -4.15
N GLU A 427 8.21 -6.49 -3.34
CA GLU A 427 7.40 -7.72 -3.28
C GLU A 427 6.20 -7.62 -2.34
N PHE A 428 6.23 -6.69 -1.40
CA PHE A 428 5.19 -6.50 -0.39
C PHE A 428 4.65 -5.07 -0.39
N VAL A 429 3.34 -4.93 -0.33
CA VAL A 429 2.64 -3.63 -0.42
C VAL A 429 2.48 -3.02 0.97
N SER A 430 3.23 -1.95 1.24
CA SER A 430 3.10 -1.19 2.50
C SER A 430 3.66 0.23 2.35
N MET A 431 3.38 1.09 3.34
CA MET A 431 4.00 2.41 3.43
C MET A 431 5.53 2.31 3.58
N GLU A 432 6.01 1.33 4.35
CA GLU A 432 7.45 1.13 4.56
C GLU A 432 8.16 0.70 3.28
N THR A 433 7.58 -0.21 2.49
CA THR A 433 8.18 -0.60 1.20
C THR A 433 8.20 0.55 0.22
N ALA A 434 7.17 1.41 0.21
CA ALA A 434 7.15 2.63 -0.58
C ALA A 434 8.26 3.61 -0.13
N ALA A 435 8.45 3.80 1.18
CA ALA A 435 9.48 4.67 1.72
C ALA A 435 10.89 4.12 1.45
N ARG A 436 11.14 2.82 1.62
CA ARG A 436 12.44 2.20 1.32
C ARG A 436 12.80 2.31 -0.16
N SER A 437 11.86 2.02 -1.06
CA SER A 437 12.09 2.21 -2.49
C SER A 437 12.41 3.66 -2.86
N ALA A 438 11.82 4.61 -2.13
CA ALA A 438 12.09 6.04 -2.32
C ALA A 438 13.51 6.41 -1.86
N VAL A 439 13.98 5.85 -0.74
CA VAL A 439 15.37 6.03 -0.27
C VAL A 439 16.36 5.45 -1.28
N ASP A 440 16.09 4.26 -1.82
CA ASP A 440 16.93 3.63 -2.85
C ASP A 440 16.97 4.46 -4.14
N ALA A 441 15.81 4.94 -4.63
CA ALA A 441 15.72 5.78 -5.83
C ALA A 441 16.41 7.14 -5.64
N ALA A 442 16.28 7.74 -4.45
CA ALA A 442 16.97 8.99 -4.10
C ALA A 442 18.50 8.82 -4.12
N ALA A 443 19.00 7.73 -3.54
CA ALA A 443 20.44 7.43 -3.54
C ALA A 443 20.97 7.20 -4.97
N GLN A 444 20.22 6.52 -5.83
CA GLN A 444 20.57 6.33 -7.23
C GLN A 444 20.57 7.65 -8.01
N ALA A 445 19.58 8.51 -7.81
CA ALA A 445 19.50 9.82 -8.45
C ALA A 445 20.64 10.73 -8.01
N GLU A 446 20.95 10.78 -6.73
CA GLU A 446 22.10 11.55 -6.18
C GLU A 446 23.44 11.07 -6.78
N ALA A 447 23.66 9.76 -6.86
CA ALA A 447 24.88 9.19 -7.46
C ALA A 447 25.01 9.53 -8.95
N SER A 448 23.91 9.61 -9.68
CA SER A 448 23.91 9.94 -11.12
C SER A 448 24.33 11.38 -11.39
N LEU A 449 23.97 12.33 -10.53
CA LEU A 449 24.42 13.73 -10.64
C LEU A 449 25.94 13.84 -10.47
N GLY A 450 26.53 13.11 -9.51
CA GLY A 450 27.98 13.09 -9.29
C GLY A 450 28.76 12.48 -10.44
N ALA A 451 28.22 11.49 -11.13
CA ALA A 451 28.86 10.86 -12.30
C ALA A 451 28.89 11.78 -13.54
N GLY A 452 27.86 12.65 -13.68
CA GLY A 452 27.80 13.62 -14.77
C GLY A 452 28.88 14.72 -14.69
N VAL A 453 29.23 15.13 -13.47
CA VAL A 453 30.27 16.15 -13.23
C VAL A 453 31.68 15.63 -13.56
N SER A 454 31.94 14.34 -13.32
CA SER A 454 33.27 13.73 -13.61
C SER A 454 33.51 13.49 -15.10
N ALA A 455 32.48 13.36 -15.93
CA ALA A 455 32.59 13.19 -17.38
C ALA A 455 32.82 14.51 -18.12
N GLY A 456 32.52 15.67 -17.50
CA GLY A 456 32.73 17.02 -18.06
C GLY A 456 34.11 17.65 -17.79
N VAL A 457 34.92 17.06 -16.88
CA VAL A 457 36.28 17.53 -16.55
C VAL A 457 37.29 16.64 -17.26
N GLY A 458 37.46 16.81 -18.55
CA GLY A 458 38.43 16.03 -19.35
C GLY A 458 38.86 16.73 -20.59
N LEU A 459 39.88 17.47 -20.60
CA LEU A 459 41.26 17.44 -21.09
C LEU A 459 41.79 18.85 -21.34
N PRO A 460 42.94 19.24 -20.82
CA PRO A 460 43.61 20.44 -21.33
C PRO A 460 44.14 20.12 -22.73
N LYS A 461 43.79 20.93 -23.69
CA LYS A 461 44.45 20.93 -25.03
C LYS A 461 45.89 21.32 -24.83
N SER A 462 46.79 20.39 -25.11
CA SER A 462 48.19 20.63 -25.39
C SER A 462 48.38 21.21 -26.78
#